data_e47b07ef8a45c41271a5ec2c23a294c4
#
_entry.id   e47b07ef8a45c41271a5ec2c23a294c4
#
_cell.length_a   1.000
_cell.length_b   1.000
_cell.length_c   1.000
_cell.angle_alpha   90.00
_cell.angle_beta   90.00
_cell.angle_gamma   90.00
#
_symmetry.space_group_name_H-M   'P 1'
#
loop_
_entity.id
_entity.type
_entity.pdbx_description
1 polymer ?
#
loop_
_entity_poly.entity_id
_entity_poly.type
_entity_poly.pdbx_seq_one_letter_code
_entity_poly.pdbx_strand_id
1 'polypeptide(L)'
;MKTEIDINPRDREILFSHLTKYLPHTSVWAHGSRVTGEAKPWSDLDLVVFTGTQDTYQLSLLKEALEESNISFRVELLEWDSLPDNFKTNISASHAVIL
;
A
#
# COMPACT_ATOMS: atom_id res chain seq x y z
N MET A 1 18.35 -1.49 -6.08
CA MET A 1 17.22 -1.63 -5.15
C MET A 1 15.96 -1.97 -5.92
N LYS A 2 15.23 -2.95 -5.45
CA LYS A 2 13.97 -3.32 -6.10
C LYS A 2 12.82 -2.51 -5.54
N THR A 3 11.97 -2.03 -6.46
CA THR A 3 10.74 -1.36 -6.10
C THR A 3 9.52 -2.20 -6.50
N GLU A 4 9.77 -3.45 -6.84
CA GLU A 4 8.73 -4.34 -7.30
C GLU A 4 8.02 -5.02 -6.15
N ILE A 5 6.71 -5.21 -6.35
CA ILE A 5 5.87 -5.97 -5.44
C ILE A 5 5.28 -7.16 -6.21
N ASP A 6 4.95 -8.21 -5.49
CA ASP A 6 4.40 -9.44 -6.07
C ASP A 6 2.90 -9.27 -6.32
N ILE A 7 2.55 -8.63 -7.43
CA ILE A 7 1.16 -8.52 -7.89
C ILE A 7 1.15 -8.67 -9.41
N ASN A 8 0.03 -9.16 -9.94
CA ASN A 8 -0.10 -9.30 -11.38
C ASN A 8 -0.35 -7.94 -12.04
N PRO A 9 -0.10 -7.82 -13.36
CA PRO A 9 -0.23 -6.53 -14.04
C PRO A 9 -1.61 -5.90 -13.96
N ARG A 10 -2.67 -6.70 -13.96
CA ARG A 10 -4.03 -6.19 -13.89
C ARG A 10 -4.30 -5.55 -12.53
N ASP A 11 -3.93 -6.23 -11.45
CA ASP A 11 -4.10 -5.70 -10.10
C ASP A 11 -3.21 -4.49 -9.87
N ARG A 12 -2.01 -4.50 -10.44
CA ARG A 12 -1.09 -3.36 -10.35
C ARG A 12 -1.71 -2.12 -10.98
N GLU A 13 -2.31 -2.26 -12.14
CA GLU A 13 -2.94 -1.13 -12.82
C GLU A 13 -4.10 -0.57 -12.01
N ILE A 14 -4.94 -1.44 -11.46
CA ILE A 14 -6.05 -1.02 -10.59
C ILE A 14 -5.51 -0.27 -9.38
N LEU A 15 -4.51 -0.83 -8.72
CA LEU A 15 -3.93 -0.23 -7.52
C LEU A 15 -3.35 1.16 -7.81
N PHE A 16 -2.50 1.28 -8.82
CA PHE A 16 -1.83 2.54 -9.10
C PHE A 16 -2.80 3.62 -9.57
N SER A 17 -3.82 3.25 -10.35
CA SER A 17 -4.81 4.24 -10.77
C SER A 17 -5.58 4.80 -9.57
N HIS A 18 -5.89 3.97 -8.58
CA HIS A 18 -6.56 4.43 -7.37
C HIS A 18 -5.65 5.28 -6.49
N LEU A 19 -4.40 4.85 -6.31
CA LEU A 19 -3.44 5.60 -5.50
C LEU A 19 -3.20 7.01 -6.06
N THR A 20 -3.02 7.11 -7.35
CA THR A 20 -2.77 8.42 -7.97
C THR A 20 -4.00 9.31 -7.99
N LYS A 21 -5.17 8.70 -8.04
CA LYS A 21 -6.43 9.47 -8.01
C LYS A 21 -6.70 10.08 -6.65
N TYR A 22 -6.54 9.30 -5.58
CA TYR A 22 -6.95 9.71 -4.25
C TYR A 22 -5.81 10.31 -3.42
N LEU A 23 -4.58 9.89 -3.68
CA LEU A 23 -3.41 10.35 -2.93
C LEU A 23 -2.31 10.82 -3.88
N PRO A 24 -2.60 11.80 -4.76
CA PRO A 24 -1.55 12.35 -5.61
C PRO A 24 -0.50 13.02 -4.72
N HIS A 25 0.76 12.92 -5.10
CA HIS A 25 1.88 13.52 -4.38
C HIS A 25 2.15 12.93 -3.00
N THR A 26 1.62 11.74 -2.73
CA THR A 26 1.82 11.05 -1.45
C THR A 26 2.76 9.87 -1.67
N SER A 27 3.76 9.73 -0.80
CA SER A 27 4.63 8.57 -0.86
C SER A 27 3.92 7.35 -0.29
N VAL A 28 4.12 6.21 -0.94
CA VAL A 28 3.51 4.94 -0.53
C VAL A 28 4.57 3.85 -0.58
N TRP A 29 4.70 3.10 0.51
CA TRP A 29 5.58 1.93 0.57
C TRP A 29 4.75 0.67 0.72
N ALA A 30 5.21 -0.41 0.09
CA ALA A 30 4.67 -1.75 0.31
C ALA A 30 5.58 -2.51 1.26
N HIS A 31 5.01 -3.37 2.08
CA HIS A 31 5.77 -4.24 2.97
C HIS A 31 5.06 -5.60 3.09
N GLY A 32 5.63 -6.50 3.87
CA GLY A 32 5.00 -7.81 4.09
C GLY A 32 5.32 -8.82 3.00
N SER A 33 4.48 -9.86 2.90
CA SER A 33 4.78 -11.04 2.09
C SER A 33 4.92 -10.74 0.60
N ARG A 34 4.22 -9.76 0.08
CA ARG A 34 4.32 -9.43 -1.35
C ARG A 34 5.59 -8.66 -1.70
N VAL A 35 6.36 -8.28 -0.70
CA VAL A 35 7.68 -7.66 -0.89
C VAL A 35 8.79 -8.69 -0.64
N THR A 36 8.59 -9.59 0.33
CA THR A 36 9.62 -10.56 0.73
C THR A 36 9.67 -11.81 -0.15
N GLY A 37 8.69 -11.99 -1.04
CA GLY A 37 8.63 -13.16 -1.90
C GLY A 37 7.89 -14.35 -1.29
N GLU A 38 7.19 -14.14 -0.18
CA GLU A 38 6.47 -15.20 0.52
C GLU A 38 4.96 -15.18 0.26
N ALA A 39 4.51 -14.35 -0.68
CA ALA A 39 3.09 -14.18 -0.93
C ALA A 39 2.45 -15.38 -1.59
N LYS A 40 1.22 -15.65 -1.21
CA LYS A 40 0.31 -16.56 -1.89
C LYS A 40 -0.67 -15.72 -2.73
N PRO A 41 -1.40 -16.32 -3.67
CA PRO A 41 -2.36 -15.56 -4.47
C PRO A 41 -3.40 -14.81 -3.64
N TRP A 42 -3.74 -15.33 -2.46
CA TRP A 42 -4.74 -14.72 -1.56
C TRP A 42 -4.12 -13.83 -0.49
N SER A 43 -2.80 -13.65 -0.47
CA SER A 43 -2.16 -12.80 0.54
C SER A 43 -2.60 -11.36 0.40
N ASP A 44 -2.79 -10.67 1.54
CA ASP A 44 -3.06 -9.25 1.55
C ASP A 44 -1.86 -8.47 1.01
N LEU A 45 -2.14 -7.31 0.44
CA LEU A 45 -1.09 -6.36 0.11
C LEU A 45 -1.07 -5.30 1.22
N ASP A 46 0.06 -5.19 1.89
CA ASP A 46 0.24 -4.26 3.00
C ASP A 46 0.94 -3.00 2.52
N LEU A 47 0.26 -1.88 2.64
CA LEU A 47 0.79 -0.59 2.23
C LEU A 47 0.86 0.35 3.41
N VAL A 48 1.89 1.20 3.40
CA VAL A 48 2.02 2.31 4.32
C VAL A 48 2.01 3.61 3.51
N VAL A 49 1.18 4.55 3.94
CA VAL A 49 1.06 5.83 3.28
C VAL A 49 1.61 6.94 4.18
N PHE A 50 2.31 7.88 3.58
CA PHE A 50 2.90 9.01 4.30
C PHE A 50 2.01 10.23 4.13
N THR A 51 0.78 10.11 4.64
CA THR A 51 -0.19 11.20 4.62
C THR A 51 -0.02 12.07 5.85
N GLY A 52 -0.34 13.35 5.72
CA GLY A 52 -0.53 14.18 6.90
C GLY A 52 -1.95 14.02 7.41
N THR A 53 -2.24 14.67 8.53
CA THR A 53 -3.59 14.65 9.10
C THR A 53 -4.64 15.21 8.15
N GLN A 54 -4.22 16.01 7.19
CA GLN A 54 -5.11 16.66 6.23
C GLN A 54 -5.71 15.69 5.22
N ASP A 55 -5.09 14.52 5.04
CA ASP A 55 -5.47 13.58 3.99
C ASP A 55 -6.33 12.43 4.50
N THR A 56 -6.80 12.50 5.75
CA THR A 56 -7.59 11.43 6.36
C THR A 56 -8.84 11.11 5.56
N TYR A 57 -9.52 12.13 5.06
CA TYR A 57 -10.73 11.94 4.27
C TYR A 57 -10.42 11.23 2.95
N GLN A 58 -9.36 11.66 2.27
CA GLN A 58 -8.95 11.02 1.01
C GLN A 58 -8.55 9.57 1.23
N LEU A 59 -7.90 9.28 2.34
CA LEU A 59 -7.52 7.92 2.67
C LEU A 59 -8.74 7.04 2.86
N SER A 60 -9.78 7.54 3.51
CA SER A 60 -11.04 6.81 3.67
C SER A 60 -11.70 6.52 2.32
N LEU A 61 -11.70 7.49 1.42
CA LEU A 61 -12.25 7.29 0.08
C LEU A 61 -11.45 6.24 -0.70
N LEU A 62 -10.13 6.27 -0.56
CA LEU A 62 -9.27 5.29 -1.21
C LEU A 62 -9.56 3.87 -0.70
N LYS A 63 -9.68 3.70 0.60
CA LYS A 63 -10.00 2.39 1.19
C LYS A 63 -11.30 1.85 0.63
N GLU A 64 -12.33 2.68 0.59
CA GLU A 64 -13.64 2.27 0.06
C GLU A 64 -13.55 1.93 -1.43
N ALA A 65 -12.84 2.75 -2.21
CA ALA A 65 -12.71 2.50 -3.64
C ALA A 65 -11.97 1.20 -3.94
N LEU A 66 -10.94 0.88 -3.15
CA LEU A 66 -10.21 -0.37 -3.31
C LEU A 66 -11.07 -1.58 -2.94
N GLU A 67 -11.89 -1.46 -1.89
CA GLU A 67 -12.81 -2.54 -1.51
C GLU A 67 -13.84 -2.82 -2.60
N GLU A 68 -14.29 -1.79 -3.32
CA GLU A 68 -15.26 -1.92 -4.39
C GLU A 68 -14.63 -2.25 -5.74
N SER A 69 -13.32 -2.26 -5.83
CA SER A 69 -12.60 -2.53 -7.07
C SER A 69 -12.55 -4.02 -7.38
N ASN A 70 -12.06 -4.35 -8.58
CA ASN A 70 -11.87 -5.73 -9.01
C ASN A 70 -10.48 -6.29 -8.65
N ILE A 71 -9.79 -5.64 -7.73
CA ILE A 71 -8.49 -6.16 -7.28
C ILE A 71 -8.70 -7.49 -6.58
N SER A 72 -7.82 -8.45 -6.83
CA SER A 72 -8.08 -9.84 -6.46
C SER A 72 -7.69 -10.22 -5.03
N PHE A 73 -7.22 -9.25 -4.24
CA PHE A 73 -6.84 -9.47 -2.85
C PHE A 73 -7.17 -8.23 -2.04
N ARG A 74 -7.10 -8.37 -0.72
CA ARG A 74 -7.33 -7.26 0.18
C ARG A 74 -6.10 -6.34 0.22
N VAL A 75 -6.33 -5.04 0.19
CA VAL A 75 -5.27 -4.04 0.36
C VAL A 75 -5.45 -3.40 1.72
N GLU A 76 -4.43 -3.51 2.56
CA GLU A 76 -4.43 -2.88 3.87
C GLU A 76 -3.60 -1.61 3.82
N LEU A 77 -4.20 -0.49 4.26
CA LEU A 77 -3.57 0.82 4.24
C LEU A 77 -3.32 1.28 5.66
N LEU A 78 -2.07 1.54 5.98
CA LEU A 78 -1.65 2.06 7.28
C LEU A 78 -1.04 3.43 7.09
N GLU A 79 -1.30 4.33 8.03
CA GLU A 79 -0.66 5.65 8.04
C GLU A 79 0.63 5.57 8.83
N TRP A 80 1.72 6.03 8.22
CA TRP A 80 3.05 5.98 8.84
C TRP A 80 3.06 6.63 10.22
N ASP A 81 2.43 7.80 10.36
CA ASP A 81 2.45 8.55 11.61
C ASP A 81 1.70 7.85 12.74
N SER A 82 0.84 6.90 12.43
CA SER A 82 0.06 6.15 13.42
C SER A 82 0.76 4.87 13.90
N LEU A 83 1.91 4.54 13.31
CA LEU A 83 2.56 3.27 13.61
C LEU A 83 3.46 3.37 14.83
N PRO A 84 3.53 2.31 15.66
CA PRO A 84 4.53 2.23 16.72
C PRO A 84 5.95 2.20 16.14
N ASP A 85 6.92 2.63 16.95
CA ASP A 85 8.31 2.73 16.51
C ASP A 85 8.88 1.39 16.04
N ASN A 86 8.52 0.29 16.69
CA ASN A 86 9.02 -1.02 16.28
C ASN A 86 8.49 -1.42 14.90
N PHE A 87 7.25 -1.06 14.56
CA PHE A 87 6.73 -1.29 13.22
C PHE A 87 7.46 -0.43 12.19
N LYS A 88 7.70 0.83 12.52
CA LYS A 88 8.45 1.73 11.63
C LYS A 88 9.83 1.18 11.32
N THR A 89 10.52 0.67 12.34
CA THR A 89 11.84 0.07 12.16
C THR A 89 11.78 -1.14 11.24
N ASN A 90 10.82 -2.03 11.46
CA ASN A 90 10.68 -3.24 10.66
C ASN A 90 10.33 -2.92 9.20
N ILE A 91 9.45 -1.98 8.98
CA ILE A 91 9.05 -1.58 7.62
C ILE A 91 10.21 -0.90 6.92
N SER A 92 10.94 -0.04 7.61
CA SER A 92 12.11 0.63 7.04
C SER A 92 13.18 -0.35 6.60
N ALA A 93 13.33 -1.47 7.33
CA ALA A 93 14.32 -2.48 7.01
C ALA A 93 13.95 -3.33 5.79
N SER A 94 12.65 -3.45 5.47
CA SER A 94 12.19 -4.32 4.39
C SER A 94 10.91 -3.77 3.77
N HIS A 95 11.06 -2.99 2.72
CA HIS A 95 9.94 -2.39 2.02
C HIS A 95 10.27 -2.16 0.55
N ALA A 96 9.24 -1.90 -0.24
CA ALA A 96 9.40 -1.45 -1.63
C ALA A 96 8.71 -0.09 -1.76
N VAL A 97 9.40 0.87 -2.34
CA VAL A 97 8.83 2.20 -2.62
C VAL A 97 8.01 2.08 -3.90
N ILE A 98 6.71 2.35 -3.81
CA ILE A 98 5.84 2.24 -4.98
C ILE A 98 5.35 3.58 -5.49
N LEU A 99 5.34 4.58 -4.63
CA LEU A 99 5.08 5.97 -5.02
C LEU A 99 5.92 6.92 -4.21
#